data_cd2c2b9d44033741c74af81747c1fb73
#
_entry.id   cd2c2b9d44033741c74af81747c1fb73
#
_cell.length_a   1.000
_cell.length_b   1.000
_cell.length_c   1.000
_cell.angle_alpha   90.00
_cell.angle_beta   90.00
_cell.angle_gamma   90.00
#
_symmetry.space_group_name_H-M   'P 1'
#
loop_
_entity.id
_entity.type
_entity.pdbx_description
1 polymer ?
#
loop_
_entity_poly.entity_id
_entity_poly.type
_entity_poly.pdbx_seq_one_letter_code
_entity_poly.pdbx_strand_id
1 'polypeptide(L)'
;MITLRVCDKNLGILMPPSAHPANVLDKSMAWLGRAISWCVPAMALLVLLIVVLRYGFNTGAIAAQESVQYLHATLFMLGAAITLGADQHVRVDIFYRQFNERQKAWVNALGHIVFTLPLCGLIGMGSWDYVTDSWSAREASPEPGGLPLVFVLKTLIPAMAILLALQSVSQIYRAIDVLRERGRS
;
A
#
# COMPACT_ATOMS: atom_id res chain seq x y z
N MET A 1 27.41 -9.77 -2.73
CA MET A 1 26.54 -10.95 -2.55
C MET A 1 26.14 -11.00 -1.08
N ILE A 2 25.40 -9.98 -0.65
CA ILE A 2 24.98 -9.79 0.76
C ILE A 2 23.47 -9.53 0.75
N THR A 3 22.76 -10.50 1.33
CA THR A 3 21.57 -10.33 2.15
C THR A 3 20.22 -10.06 1.49
N LEU A 4 19.74 -11.00 0.67
CA LEU A 4 18.30 -11.19 0.47
C LEU A 4 17.72 -12.32 1.35
N ARG A 5 18.45 -12.79 2.36
CA ARG A 5 18.02 -13.90 3.25
C ARG A 5 17.37 -13.48 4.57
N VAL A 6 17.30 -12.19 4.87
CA VAL A 6 16.78 -11.74 6.17
C VAL A 6 15.26 -11.57 6.17
N CYS A 7 14.62 -11.45 5.00
CA CYS A 7 13.16 -11.21 4.92
C CYS A 7 12.30 -12.48 4.95
N ASP A 8 12.88 -13.68 4.73
CA ASP A 8 12.09 -14.91 4.55
C ASP A 8 11.85 -15.70 5.84
N LYS A 9 12.63 -15.49 6.89
CA LYS A 9 12.48 -16.26 8.14
C LYS A 9 11.49 -15.68 9.16
N ASN A 10 11.18 -14.40 9.11
CA ASN A 10 10.26 -13.76 10.07
C ASN A 10 8.82 -13.64 9.58
N LEU A 11 8.55 -13.86 8.30
CA LEU A 11 7.17 -13.89 7.77
C LEU A 11 6.45 -15.22 8.06
N GLY A 12 7.19 -16.28 8.44
CA GLY A 12 6.67 -17.61 8.68
C GLY A 12 6.29 -17.94 10.12
N ILE A 13 6.57 -17.06 11.10
CA ILE A 13 6.47 -17.41 12.53
C ILE A 13 5.14 -17.00 13.18
N LEU A 14 4.28 -16.24 12.50
CA LEU A 14 3.04 -15.69 13.09
C LEU A 14 1.74 -16.16 12.43
N MET A 15 1.74 -17.25 11.68
CA MET A 15 0.49 -17.78 11.13
C MET A 15 0.16 -19.16 11.68
N PRO A 16 -0.85 -19.30 12.56
CA PRO A 16 -1.50 -20.59 12.78
C PRO A 16 -2.20 -21.01 11.46
N PRO A 17 -2.18 -22.31 11.11
CA PRO A 17 -2.83 -22.82 9.91
C PRO A 17 -4.34 -22.95 10.13
N SER A 18 -5.06 -21.87 10.06
CA SER A 18 -6.52 -21.89 9.96
C SER A 18 -6.94 -21.35 8.60
N ALA A 19 -7.83 -22.08 7.93
CA ALA A 19 -8.37 -21.76 6.61
C ALA A 19 -9.36 -20.58 6.69
N HIS A 20 -8.87 -19.39 7.07
CA HIS A 20 -9.66 -18.16 7.11
C HIS A 20 -9.53 -17.37 5.81
N PRO A 21 -10.57 -16.64 5.36
CA PRO A 21 -10.51 -15.75 4.21
C PRO A 21 -9.37 -14.69 4.31
N ALA A 22 -8.92 -14.39 5.53
CA ALA A 22 -7.73 -13.58 5.79
C ALA A 22 -6.47 -14.14 5.12
N ASN A 23 -6.31 -15.45 5.00
CA ASN A 23 -5.12 -16.08 4.38
C ASN A 23 -5.04 -15.84 2.86
N VAL A 24 -6.17 -15.68 2.18
CA VAL A 24 -6.21 -15.40 0.72
C VAL A 24 -5.84 -13.94 0.48
N LEU A 25 -6.38 -13.02 1.29
CA LEU A 25 -6.03 -11.60 1.23
C LEU A 25 -4.54 -11.38 1.50
N ASP A 26 -3.99 -12.05 2.52
CA ASP A 26 -2.56 -11.93 2.84
C ASP A 26 -1.65 -12.45 1.72
N LYS A 27 -2.02 -13.56 1.09
CA LYS A 27 -1.27 -14.10 -0.05
C LYS A 27 -1.31 -13.15 -1.25
N SER A 28 -2.49 -12.57 -1.53
CA SER A 28 -2.63 -11.60 -2.62
C SER A 28 -1.84 -10.32 -2.33
N MET A 29 -1.88 -9.82 -1.09
CA MET A 29 -1.09 -8.66 -0.67
C MET A 29 0.41 -8.92 -0.69
N ALA A 30 0.87 -10.12 -0.27
CA ALA A 30 2.27 -10.51 -0.36
C ALA A 30 2.75 -10.64 -1.82
N TRP A 31 1.90 -11.13 -2.72
CA TRP A 31 2.19 -11.15 -4.15
C TRP A 31 2.26 -9.74 -4.73
N LEU A 32 1.28 -8.89 -4.42
CA LEU A 32 1.26 -7.48 -4.81
C LEU A 32 2.51 -6.75 -4.30
N GLY A 33 2.91 -6.98 -3.04
CA GLY A 33 4.12 -6.41 -2.46
C GLY A 33 5.38 -6.78 -3.22
N ARG A 34 5.50 -8.05 -3.62
CA ARG A 34 6.62 -8.49 -4.47
C ARG A 34 6.58 -7.86 -5.87
N ALA A 35 5.40 -7.70 -6.45
CA ALA A 35 5.26 -7.07 -7.75
C ALA A 35 5.66 -5.58 -7.71
N ILE A 36 5.16 -4.82 -6.74
CA ILE A 36 5.47 -3.39 -6.63
C ILE A 36 6.90 -3.12 -6.15
N SER A 37 7.57 -4.06 -5.49
CA SER A 37 8.98 -3.89 -5.11
C SER A 37 9.91 -3.75 -6.32
N TRP A 38 9.51 -4.27 -7.48
CA TRP A 38 10.22 -4.07 -8.75
C TRP A 38 10.16 -2.63 -9.26
N CYS A 39 9.21 -1.82 -8.76
CA CYS A 39 9.19 -0.40 -9.08
C CYS A 39 10.46 0.32 -8.60
N VAL A 40 11.08 -0.13 -7.49
CA VAL A 40 12.29 0.50 -6.93
C VAL A 40 13.49 0.41 -7.89
N PRO A 41 13.93 -0.78 -8.33
CA PRO A 41 15.02 -0.86 -9.31
C PRO A 41 14.62 -0.23 -10.66
N ALA A 42 13.36 -0.32 -11.08
CA ALA A 42 12.90 0.36 -12.29
C ALA A 42 13.04 1.88 -12.21
N MET A 43 12.65 2.49 -11.08
CA MET A 43 12.85 3.93 -10.85
C MET A 43 14.33 4.30 -10.85
N ALA A 44 15.18 3.51 -10.20
CA ALA A 44 16.62 3.76 -10.17
C ALA A 44 17.24 3.75 -11.59
N LEU A 45 16.85 2.77 -12.41
CA LEU A 45 17.30 2.69 -13.81
C LEU A 45 16.77 3.85 -14.66
N LEU A 46 15.50 4.25 -14.47
CA LEU A 46 14.93 5.39 -15.18
C LEU A 46 15.63 6.70 -14.79
N VAL A 47 15.90 6.91 -13.50
CA VAL A 47 16.62 8.10 -13.04
C VAL A 47 18.03 8.12 -13.62
N LEU A 48 18.73 6.99 -13.64
CA LEU A 48 20.04 6.87 -14.28
C LEU A 48 19.94 7.23 -15.78
N LEU A 49 18.94 6.69 -16.48
CA LEU A 49 18.72 6.97 -17.89
C LEU A 49 18.47 8.48 -18.13
N ILE A 50 17.63 9.11 -17.30
CA ILE A 50 17.34 10.56 -17.37
C ILE A 50 18.62 11.36 -17.21
N VAL A 51 19.46 11.00 -16.26
CA VAL A 51 20.75 11.66 -16.01
C VAL A 51 21.67 11.53 -17.23
N VAL A 52 21.81 10.33 -17.78
CA VAL A 52 22.63 10.08 -18.98
C VAL A 52 22.13 10.86 -20.19
N LEU A 53 20.81 10.86 -20.44
CA LEU A 53 20.22 11.61 -21.55
C LEU A 53 20.44 13.13 -21.39
N ARG A 54 20.28 13.63 -20.17
CA ARG A 54 20.42 15.07 -19.90
C ARG A 54 21.86 15.56 -20.02
N TYR A 55 22.80 14.85 -19.41
CA TYR A 55 24.19 15.28 -19.34
C TYR A 55 25.06 14.75 -20.47
N GLY A 56 24.75 13.57 -21.03
CA GLY A 56 25.49 12.98 -22.12
C GLY A 56 25.01 13.43 -23.50
N PHE A 57 23.69 13.59 -23.65
CA PHE A 57 23.07 13.90 -24.95
C PHE A 57 22.36 15.26 -24.98
N ASN A 58 22.37 15.99 -23.87
CA ASN A 58 21.71 17.30 -23.74
C ASN A 58 20.21 17.28 -24.12
N THR A 59 19.53 16.14 -23.87
CA THR A 59 18.14 15.90 -24.25
C THR A 59 17.28 15.77 -23.00
N GLY A 60 16.14 16.48 -22.96
CA GLY A 60 15.13 16.33 -21.92
C GLY A 60 14.25 15.10 -22.18
N ALA A 61 13.93 14.32 -21.15
CA ALA A 61 13.06 13.14 -21.24
C ALA A 61 11.87 13.29 -20.26
N ILE A 62 10.90 14.15 -20.59
CA ILE A 62 9.76 14.46 -19.72
C ILE A 62 8.94 13.20 -19.41
N ALA A 63 8.63 12.39 -20.44
CA ALA A 63 7.91 11.14 -20.24
C ALA A 63 8.63 10.16 -19.28
N ALA A 64 9.98 10.11 -19.30
CA ALA A 64 10.73 9.28 -18.35
C ALA A 64 10.66 9.85 -16.93
N GLN A 65 10.71 11.17 -16.75
CA GLN A 65 10.55 11.81 -15.44
C GLN A 65 9.15 11.53 -14.87
N GLU A 66 8.10 11.67 -15.67
CA GLU A 66 6.74 11.33 -15.26
C GLU A 66 6.60 9.84 -14.95
N SER A 67 7.24 8.95 -15.71
CA SER A 67 7.25 7.51 -15.42
C SER A 67 7.81 7.20 -14.02
N VAL A 68 8.86 7.91 -13.58
CA VAL A 68 9.37 7.79 -12.21
C VAL A 68 8.31 8.20 -11.19
N GLN A 69 7.57 9.28 -11.43
CA GLN A 69 6.49 9.74 -10.54
C GLN A 69 5.36 8.70 -10.47
N TYR A 70 4.97 8.10 -11.60
CA TYR A 70 3.93 7.05 -11.65
C TYR A 70 4.35 5.80 -10.88
N LEU A 71 5.58 5.34 -11.05
CA LEU A 71 6.12 4.20 -10.31
C LEU A 71 6.19 4.50 -8.80
N HIS A 72 6.62 5.72 -8.44
CA HIS A 72 6.68 6.16 -7.05
C HIS A 72 5.29 6.21 -6.42
N ALA A 73 4.32 6.80 -7.11
CA ALA A 73 2.93 6.86 -6.63
C ALA A 73 2.34 5.45 -6.47
N THR A 74 2.60 4.54 -7.41
CA THR A 74 2.18 3.14 -7.34
C THR A 74 2.79 2.44 -6.12
N LEU A 75 4.11 2.57 -5.94
CA LEU A 75 4.83 1.99 -4.81
C LEU A 75 4.30 2.51 -3.47
N PHE A 76 4.12 3.82 -3.36
CA PHE A 76 3.70 4.46 -2.11
C PHE A 76 2.24 4.13 -1.77
N MET A 77 1.32 4.32 -2.72
CA MET A 77 -0.11 4.16 -2.47
C MET A 77 -0.49 2.69 -2.25
N LEU A 78 -0.03 1.78 -3.09
CA LEU A 78 -0.32 0.35 -2.90
C LEU A 78 0.48 -0.24 -1.73
N GLY A 79 1.70 0.25 -1.50
CA GLY A 79 2.55 -0.14 -0.37
C GLY A 79 1.95 0.19 0.99
N ALA A 80 1.17 1.28 1.11
CA ALA A 80 0.49 1.64 2.34
C ALA A 80 -0.46 0.54 2.85
N ALA A 81 -1.23 -0.09 1.96
CA ALA A 81 -2.11 -1.20 2.32
C ALA A 81 -1.33 -2.45 2.76
N ILE A 82 -0.21 -2.73 2.09
CA ILE A 82 0.64 -3.89 2.41
C ILE A 82 1.31 -3.72 3.77
N THR A 83 1.82 -2.53 4.07
CA THR A 83 2.41 -2.20 5.38
C THR A 83 1.38 -2.28 6.51
N LEU A 84 0.12 -1.92 6.25
CA LEU A 84 -0.96 -2.11 7.21
C LEU A 84 -1.18 -3.59 7.51
N GLY A 85 -1.17 -4.45 6.49
CA GLY A 85 -1.32 -5.90 6.63
C GLY A 85 -0.19 -6.56 7.40
N ALA A 86 1.03 -6.09 7.21
CA ALA A 86 2.22 -6.58 7.89
C ALA A 86 2.37 -6.09 9.34
N ASP A 87 1.41 -5.32 9.86
CA ASP A 87 1.45 -4.68 11.20
C ASP A 87 2.69 -3.77 11.41
N GLN A 88 3.23 -3.23 10.32
CA GLN A 88 4.43 -2.38 10.31
C GLN A 88 4.11 -0.88 10.27
N HIS A 89 2.85 -0.49 10.54
CA HIS A 89 2.50 0.91 10.68
C HIS A 89 3.13 1.50 11.95
N VAL A 90 3.62 2.73 11.82
CA VAL A 90 4.19 3.47 12.94
C VAL A 90 3.13 3.63 14.03
N ARG A 91 3.41 3.09 15.21
CA ARG A 91 2.56 3.17 16.41
C ARG A 91 3.27 3.92 17.51
N VAL A 92 2.50 4.56 18.37
CA VAL A 92 3.05 5.14 19.61
C VAL A 92 3.24 3.99 20.60
N ASP A 93 4.38 3.31 20.50
CA ASP A 93 4.71 2.09 21.24
C ASP A 93 4.81 2.27 22.76
N ILE A 94 4.98 3.50 23.23
CA ILE A 94 5.21 3.80 24.66
C ILE A 94 4.08 3.26 25.55
N PHE A 95 2.82 3.42 25.11
CA PHE A 95 1.66 2.92 25.83
C PHE A 95 1.30 1.50 25.41
N TYR A 96 1.49 1.17 24.14
CA TYR A 96 1.08 -0.11 23.56
C TYR A 96 1.88 -1.31 24.11
N ARG A 97 3.14 -1.13 24.48
CA ARG A 97 3.98 -2.18 25.10
C ARG A 97 3.47 -2.66 26.46
N GLN A 98 2.73 -1.82 27.20
CA GLN A 98 2.20 -2.16 28.52
C GLN A 98 0.84 -2.88 28.44
N PHE A 99 0.21 -2.94 27.27
CA PHE A 99 -1.10 -3.53 27.08
C PHE A 99 -1.03 -5.06 26.98
N ASN A 100 -1.99 -5.72 27.63
CA ASN A 100 -2.25 -7.15 27.42
C ASN A 100 -2.75 -7.38 25.99
N GLU A 101 -2.60 -8.62 25.48
CA GLU A 101 -3.01 -8.99 24.12
C GLU A 101 -4.50 -8.67 23.82
N ARG A 102 -5.36 -8.81 24.82
CA ARG A 102 -6.78 -8.42 24.71
C ARG A 102 -6.97 -6.91 24.52
N GLN A 103 -6.23 -6.11 25.27
CA GLN A 103 -6.27 -4.64 25.14
C GLN A 103 -5.72 -4.20 23.79
N LYS A 104 -4.63 -4.83 23.31
CA LYS A 104 -4.06 -4.60 21.99
C LYS A 104 -5.08 -4.93 20.89
N ALA A 105 -5.79 -6.05 20.99
CA ALA A 105 -6.83 -6.45 20.04
C ALA A 105 -7.97 -5.42 20.01
N TRP A 106 -8.43 -4.93 21.17
CA TRP A 106 -9.46 -3.91 21.24
C TRP A 106 -9.01 -2.57 20.65
N VAL A 107 -7.80 -2.10 21.01
CA VAL A 107 -7.26 -0.84 20.48
C VAL A 107 -7.09 -0.90 18.97
N ASN A 108 -6.60 -2.04 18.45
CA ASN A 108 -6.46 -2.23 16.99
C ASN A 108 -7.81 -2.24 16.29
N ALA A 109 -8.78 -3.02 16.78
CA ALA A 109 -10.10 -3.09 16.17
C ALA A 109 -10.79 -1.72 16.18
N LEU A 110 -10.76 -1.01 17.31
CA LEU A 110 -11.36 0.30 17.45
C LEU A 110 -10.66 1.34 16.54
N GLY A 111 -9.33 1.30 16.48
CA GLY A 111 -8.55 2.16 15.60
C GLY A 111 -8.91 1.98 14.12
N HIS A 112 -9.08 0.75 13.67
CA HIS A 112 -9.50 0.46 12.29
C HIS A 112 -10.95 0.92 12.02
N ILE A 113 -11.87 0.69 12.97
CA ILE A 113 -13.29 1.06 12.79
C ILE A 113 -13.49 2.57 12.83
N VAL A 114 -12.82 3.28 13.76
CA VAL A 114 -13.06 4.70 14.02
C VAL A 114 -12.24 5.61 13.11
N PHE A 115 -11.03 5.19 12.75
CA PHE A 115 -10.12 6.04 11.97
C PHE A 115 -9.90 5.51 10.56
N THR A 116 -9.46 4.26 10.39
CA THR A 116 -9.02 3.78 9.09
C THR A 116 -10.18 3.61 8.11
N LEU A 117 -11.28 2.96 8.51
CA LEU A 117 -12.43 2.75 7.64
C LEU A 117 -13.15 4.05 7.24
N PRO A 118 -13.44 5.00 8.16
CA PRO A 118 -14.02 6.27 7.77
C PRO A 118 -13.10 7.09 6.86
N LEU A 119 -11.79 7.08 7.13
CA LEU A 119 -10.80 7.75 6.28
C LEU A 119 -10.79 7.15 4.86
N CYS A 120 -10.80 5.82 4.73
CA CYS A 120 -10.90 5.15 3.44
C CYS A 120 -12.20 5.51 2.71
N GLY A 121 -13.32 5.59 3.44
CA GLY A 121 -14.61 6.02 2.91
C GLY A 121 -14.56 7.45 2.39
N LEU A 122 -14.02 8.38 3.17
CA LEU A 122 -13.85 9.78 2.76
C LEU A 122 -12.96 9.93 1.53
N ILE A 123 -11.81 9.24 1.50
CA ILE A 123 -10.90 9.28 0.35
C ILE A 123 -11.57 8.65 -0.88
N GLY A 124 -12.19 7.47 -0.73
CA GLY A 124 -12.80 6.75 -1.83
C GLY A 124 -13.97 7.52 -2.45
N MET A 125 -14.88 8.05 -1.62
CA MET A 125 -16.03 8.83 -2.07
C MET A 125 -15.61 10.20 -2.60
N GLY A 126 -14.71 10.89 -1.89
CA GLY A 126 -14.26 12.23 -2.28
C GLY A 126 -13.39 12.25 -3.54
N SER A 127 -12.72 11.14 -3.87
CA SER A 127 -11.93 11.03 -5.10
C SER A 127 -12.72 10.50 -6.29
N TRP A 128 -13.96 10.04 -6.10
CA TRP A 128 -14.71 9.34 -7.14
C TRP A 128 -15.00 10.23 -8.35
N ASP A 129 -15.58 11.40 -8.14
CA ASP A 129 -15.91 12.34 -9.22
C ASP A 129 -14.61 12.81 -9.91
N TYR A 130 -13.58 13.12 -9.13
CA TYR A 130 -12.27 13.53 -9.64
C TYR A 130 -11.64 12.49 -10.57
N VAL A 131 -11.81 11.21 -10.26
CA VAL A 131 -11.27 10.12 -11.09
C VAL A 131 -12.17 9.88 -12.32
N THR A 132 -13.50 9.88 -12.15
CA THR A 132 -14.44 9.65 -13.26
C THR A 132 -14.36 10.76 -14.30
N ASP A 133 -14.22 12.02 -13.89
CA ASP A 133 -14.02 13.15 -14.79
C ASP A 133 -12.71 13.03 -15.57
N SER A 134 -11.63 12.62 -14.89
CA SER A 134 -10.33 12.40 -15.54
C SER A 134 -10.38 11.26 -16.58
N TRP A 135 -11.15 10.19 -16.31
CA TRP A 135 -11.37 9.10 -17.26
C TRP A 135 -12.21 9.54 -18.46
N SER A 136 -13.26 10.33 -18.23
CA SER A 136 -14.12 10.84 -19.30
C SER A 136 -13.39 11.76 -20.25
N ALA A 137 -12.52 12.62 -19.68
CA ALA A 137 -11.67 13.54 -20.44
C ALA A 137 -10.42 12.88 -21.05
N ARG A 138 -10.09 11.61 -20.68
CA ARG A 138 -8.81 10.96 -20.98
C ARG A 138 -7.63 11.89 -20.70
N GLU A 139 -7.59 12.40 -19.49
CA GLU A 139 -6.66 13.45 -19.08
C GLU A 139 -5.21 13.03 -19.33
N ALA A 140 -4.52 13.87 -20.06
CA ALA A 140 -3.10 13.73 -20.39
C ALA A 140 -2.25 14.70 -19.56
N SER A 141 -0.93 14.48 -19.54
CA SER A 141 -0.01 15.42 -18.93
C SER A 141 -0.10 16.80 -19.59
N PRO A 142 -0.06 17.90 -18.80
CA PRO A 142 0.02 19.25 -19.32
C PRO A 142 1.40 19.57 -19.95
N GLU A 143 2.40 18.74 -19.68
CA GLU A 143 3.77 18.98 -20.16
C GLU A 143 3.96 18.48 -21.60
N PRO A 144 4.61 19.28 -22.47
CA PRO A 144 4.92 18.85 -23.83
C PRO A 144 5.80 17.59 -23.85
N GLY A 145 5.28 16.50 -24.43
CA GLY A 145 5.99 15.22 -24.45
C GLY A 145 5.83 14.39 -23.17
N GLY A 146 4.92 14.75 -22.28
CA GLY A 146 4.53 13.96 -21.11
C GLY A 146 3.65 12.76 -21.45
N LEU A 147 3.30 11.95 -20.44
CA LEU A 147 2.51 10.73 -20.60
C LEU A 147 1.00 11.03 -20.66
N PRO A 148 0.26 10.46 -21.62
CA PRO A 148 -1.20 10.61 -21.71
C PRO A 148 -1.94 9.65 -20.77
N LEU A 149 -1.50 9.51 -19.52
CA LEU A 149 -1.99 8.48 -18.59
C LEU A 149 -2.33 9.05 -17.19
N VAL A 150 -2.59 10.35 -17.07
CA VAL A 150 -2.93 10.99 -15.78
C VAL A 150 -4.16 10.38 -15.14
N PHE A 151 -5.16 9.97 -15.92
CA PHE A 151 -6.35 9.27 -15.44
C PHE A 151 -6.01 7.92 -14.75
N VAL A 152 -4.96 7.20 -15.21
CA VAL A 152 -4.49 5.97 -14.57
C VAL A 152 -3.83 6.29 -13.23
N LEU A 153 -3.00 7.34 -13.18
CA LEU A 153 -2.37 7.79 -11.94
C LEU A 153 -3.42 8.15 -10.87
N LYS A 154 -4.46 8.89 -11.26
CA LYS A 154 -5.57 9.27 -10.37
C LYS A 154 -6.33 8.04 -9.84
N THR A 155 -6.44 6.97 -10.61
CA THR A 155 -7.09 5.71 -10.20
C THR A 155 -6.39 5.04 -9.01
N LEU A 156 -5.11 5.32 -8.77
CA LEU A 156 -4.40 4.81 -7.60
C LEU A 156 -5.01 5.31 -6.28
N ILE A 157 -5.67 6.47 -6.26
CA ILE A 157 -6.27 7.04 -5.05
C ILE A 157 -7.41 6.16 -4.53
N PRO A 158 -8.48 5.88 -5.29
CA PRO A 158 -9.54 4.97 -4.83
C PRO A 158 -9.03 3.52 -4.68
N ALA A 159 -8.06 3.08 -5.50
CA ALA A 159 -7.46 1.76 -5.35
C ALA A 159 -6.75 1.61 -3.99
N MET A 160 -5.98 2.60 -3.56
CA MET A 160 -5.37 2.64 -2.23
C MET A 160 -6.46 2.58 -1.14
N ALA A 161 -7.51 3.39 -1.24
CA ALA A 161 -8.58 3.42 -0.26
C ALA A 161 -9.28 2.06 -0.13
N ILE A 162 -9.57 1.40 -1.25
CA ILE A 162 -10.17 0.06 -1.28
C ILE A 162 -9.24 -0.97 -0.64
N LEU A 163 -7.96 -1.00 -1.01
CA LEU A 163 -7.00 -1.95 -0.46
C LEU A 163 -6.78 -1.75 1.04
N LEU A 164 -6.68 -0.50 1.51
CA LEU A 164 -6.59 -0.17 2.92
C LEU A 164 -7.86 -0.61 3.68
N ALA A 165 -9.05 -0.39 3.12
CA ALA A 165 -10.31 -0.81 3.72
C ALA A 165 -10.38 -2.35 3.84
N LEU A 166 -10.04 -3.08 2.77
CA LEU A 166 -9.99 -4.54 2.78
C LEU A 166 -9.02 -5.08 3.83
N GLN A 167 -7.84 -4.46 3.93
CA GLN A 167 -6.84 -4.86 4.91
C GLN A 167 -7.28 -4.53 6.34
N SER A 168 -7.93 -3.39 6.56
CA SER A 168 -8.49 -3.01 7.86
C SER A 168 -9.57 -3.99 8.31
N VAL A 169 -10.46 -4.42 7.41
CA VAL A 169 -11.47 -5.45 7.69
C VAL A 169 -10.79 -6.77 8.09
N SER A 170 -9.73 -7.19 7.39
CA SER A 170 -8.96 -8.38 7.74
C SER A 170 -8.36 -8.29 9.15
N GLN A 171 -7.79 -7.14 9.51
CA GLN A 171 -7.21 -6.91 10.83
C GLN A 171 -8.29 -6.91 11.95
N ILE A 172 -9.47 -6.36 11.67
CA ILE A 172 -10.61 -6.41 12.61
C ILE A 172 -11.04 -7.86 12.86
N TYR A 173 -11.16 -8.69 11.82
CA TYR A 173 -11.49 -10.11 11.98
C TYR A 173 -10.47 -10.83 12.87
N ARG A 174 -9.18 -10.64 12.65
CA ARG A 174 -8.12 -11.21 13.49
C ARG A 174 -8.21 -10.76 14.94
N ALA A 175 -8.49 -9.47 15.18
CA ALA A 175 -8.67 -8.95 16.52
C ALA A 175 -9.87 -9.60 17.22
N ILE A 176 -10.98 -9.82 16.52
CA ILE A 176 -12.18 -10.50 17.05
C ILE A 176 -11.87 -11.96 17.39
N ASP A 177 -11.12 -12.67 16.55
CA ASP A 177 -10.75 -14.08 16.82
C ASP A 177 -9.92 -14.19 18.10
N VAL A 178 -8.92 -13.33 18.30
CA VAL A 178 -8.13 -13.26 19.55
C VAL A 178 -9.03 -13.02 20.77
N LEU A 179 -10.05 -12.15 20.63
CA LEU A 179 -10.99 -11.87 21.72
C LEU A 179 -11.93 -13.05 22.03
N ARG A 180 -12.31 -13.85 21.02
CA ARG A 180 -13.19 -15.02 21.16
C ARG A 180 -12.48 -16.23 21.77
N GLU A 181 -11.27 -16.53 21.32
CA GLU A 181 -10.51 -17.69 21.81
C GLU A 181 -10.25 -17.62 23.30
N ARG A 182 -9.93 -16.44 23.83
CA ARG A 182 -9.67 -16.23 25.27
C ARG A 182 -10.92 -15.97 26.12
N GLY A 183 -12.10 -15.86 25.53
CA GLY A 183 -13.37 -15.83 26.26
C GLY A 183 -13.91 -17.23 26.57
N ARG A 184 -13.24 -18.28 26.04
CA ARG A 184 -13.60 -19.70 26.24
C ARG A 184 -12.71 -20.45 27.25
N SER A 185 -11.63 -19.83 27.68
CA SER A 185 -10.74 -20.31 28.76
C SER A 185 -11.01 -19.56 30.06
#